data_c72ca9b1af352f1c427cdcdd2c3cf760
#
_entry.id   c72ca9b1af352f1c427cdcdd2c3cf760
#
_cell.length_a   1.000
_cell.length_b   1.000
_cell.length_c   1.000
_cell.angle_alpha   90.00
_cell.angle_beta   90.00
_cell.angle_gamma   90.00
#
_symmetry.space_group_name_H-M   'P 1'
#
loop_
_entity.id
_entity.type
_entity.pdbx_description
1 polymer ?
#
loop_
_entity_poly.entity_id
_entity_poly.type
_entity_poly.pdbx_seq_one_letter_code
_entity_poly.pdbx_strand_id
1 'polypeptide(L)'
;MLSLVKEAVAIAASSDVERIKIAKDDGTDFIVDLHIHSRFSRATSKNITLPLLVKYARIKGINLLGTGDASHEKWMNEVKDLIKEKKGKGIYWYSDEKGEFPFIITGEISLVFSKNDKGRRVHLVYLVPSFEVNDRINKYFDTKGRRDYDGRPIFNISCEDFVRDLKAIDNNIEIIPAHIWTPWFGVFGSKSGFDNLKEAFGEQEKNIHAIETGMSSDPEMNWKIAELSGKAIMSFSDSHSHWPWRLGREATIFSLKEKSELSYNLLIDQIRNKTFKSTIETDPGYGIYHYDGHQDCNFSCPPKQTKELNGLCPVCKKPLTIGVENRVEELANNKSIPLNAKPFHKILPLHEIIAFYLKTKIASKKIAPIYDKLIEKFGNEFNILLKVDKNILIAELTKDKHEKLADLIIDNRISNLKVKPGYDGVYGHLVDKESQIKL
;
A
#
# COMPACT_ATOMS: atom_id res chain seq x y z
N MET A 1 29.67 -30.14 -10.79
CA MET A 1 29.85 -29.37 -9.55
C MET A 1 29.28 -27.96 -9.61
N LEU A 2 29.56 -27.15 -10.62
CA LEU A 2 29.02 -25.78 -10.73
C LEU A 2 27.46 -25.71 -10.91
N SER A 3 26.84 -26.74 -11.49
CA SER A 3 25.36 -26.80 -11.66
C SER A 3 24.65 -27.07 -10.33
N LEU A 4 25.17 -28.02 -9.53
CA LEU A 4 24.60 -28.37 -8.22
C LEU A 4 24.76 -27.25 -7.18
N VAL A 5 25.82 -26.44 -7.27
CA VAL A 5 26.01 -25.27 -6.40
C VAL A 5 25.06 -24.15 -6.79
N LYS A 6 24.78 -23.97 -8.09
CA LYS A 6 23.76 -22.98 -8.54
C LYS A 6 22.35 -23.36 -8.15
N GLU A 7 21.98 -24.64 -8.22
CA GLU A 7 20.67 -25.13 -7.74
C GLU A 7 20.56 -25.04 -6.21
N ALA A 8 21.60 -25.40 -5.46
CA ALA A 8 21.60 -25.28 -4.00
C ALA A 8 21.50 -23.81 -3.53
N VAL A 9 22.16 -22.88 -4.21
CA VAL A 9 22.05 -21.43 -3.93
C VAL A 9 20.67 -20.89 -4.30
N ALA A 10 20.06 -21.35 -5.40
CA ALA A 10 18.70 -20.97 -5.78
C ALA A 10 17.65 -21.54 -4.80
N ILE A 11 17.83 -22.77 -4.33
CA ILE A 11 16.94 -23.39 -3.31
C ILE A 11 17.12 -22.71 -1.95
N ALA A 12 18.34 -22.35 -1.55
CA ALA A 12 18.59 -21.59 -0.32
C ALA A 12 17.97 -20.18 -0.40
N ALA A 13 18.14 -19.48 -1.54
CA ALA A 13 17.52 -18.18 -1.75
C ALA A 13 15.98 -18.25 -1.74
N SER A 14 15.37 -19.29 -2.33
CA SER A 14 13.91 -19.48 -2.29
C SER A 14 13.41 -19.80 -0.89
N SER A 15 14.15 -20.60 -0.10
CA SER A 15 13.82 -20.92 1.28
C SER A 15 13.95 -19.72 2.22
N ASP A 16 14.90 -18.82 1.98
CA ASP A 16 15.07 -17.60 2.75
C ASP A 16 13.99 -16.55 2.41
N VAL A 17 13.58 -16.47 1.15
CA VAL A 17 12.44 -15.65 0.73
C VAL A 17 11.12 -16.16 1.35
N GLU A 18 10.89 -17.48 1.38
CA GLU A 18 9.72 -18.08 2.03
C GLU A 18 9.72 -17.84 3.55
N ARG A 19 10.87 -17.89 4.21
CA ARG A 19 11.00 -17.58 5.65
C ARG A 19 10.69 -16.11 5.97
N ILE A 20 11.06 -15.20 5.06
CA ILE A 20 10.80 -13.76 5.22
C ILE A 20 9.33 -13.41 4.97
N LYS A 21 8.62 -14.19 4.14
CA LYS A 21 7.19 -13.98 3.82
C LYS A 21 6.22 -14.27 4.97
N ILE A 22 6.61 -15.03 6.00
CA ILE A 22 5.69 -15.41 7.08
C ILE A 22 6.14 -14.77 8.39
N ALA A 23 5.48 -13.69 8.78
CA ALA A 23 5.64 -13.11 10.11
C ALA A 23 4.94 -13.99 11.15
N LYS A 24 5.67 -14.36 12.23
CA LYS A 24 5.06 -15.08 13.36
C LYS A 24 4.18 -14.13 14.16
N ASP A 25 2.96 -14.55 14.48
CA ASP A 25 2.10 -13.87 15.44
C ASP A 25 2.61 -14.16 16.86
N ASP A 26 3.04 -13.11 17.56
CA ASP A 26 3.50 -13.15 18.94
C ASP A 26 2.57 -12.38 19.90
N GLY A 27 1.36 -12.05 19.42
CA GLY A 27 0.36 -11.28 20.18
C GLY A 27 0.60 -9.77 20.20
N THR A 28 1.65 -9.28 19.52
CA THR A 28 2.00 -7.86 19.49
C THR A 28 1.57 -7.15 18.21
N ASP A 29 0.87 -7.83 17.31
CA ASP A 29 0.45 -7.30 16.01
C ASP A 29 -0.47 -6.08 16.17
N PHE A 30 -0.04 -4.95 15.63
CA PHE A 30 -0.78 -3.71 15.60
C PHE A 30 -0.85 -3.20 14.14
N ILE A 31 -1.97 -3.48 13.48
CA ILE A 31 -2.15 -3.25 12.03
C ILE A 31 -2.58 -1.81 11.79
N VAL A 32 -1.86 -1.11 10.91
CA VAL A 32 -1.99 0.33 10.70
C VAL A 32 -2.07 0.64 9.21
N ASP A 33 -3.00 1.52 8.83
CA ASP A 33 -3.15 2.06 7.48
C ASP A 33 -3.11 3.59 7.53
N LEU A 34 -2.02 4.19 7.05
CA LEU A 34 -1.73 5.63 7.20
C LEU A 34 -1.98 6.43 5.92
N HIS A 35 -2.23 5.79 4.78
CA HIS A 35 -2.51 6.45 3.52
C HIS A 35 -3.92 6.15 3.05
N ILE A 36 -4.84 7.05 3.41
CA ILE A 36 -6.23 7.01 3.01
C ILE A 36 -6.69 8.41 2.58
N HIS A 37 -7.81 8.48 1.88
CA HIS A 37 -8.40 9.73 1.43
C HIS A 37 -9.79 9.98 2.00
N SER A 38 -10.14 11.25 2.14
CA SER A 38 -11.48 11.70 2.52
C SER A 38 -12.40 11.83 1.29
N ARG A 39 -13.67 12.14 1.55
CA ARG A 39 -14.63 12.43 0.48
C ARG A 39 -14.34 13.72 -0.30
N PHE A 40 -13.38 14.53 0.12
CA PHE A 40 -12.98 15.77 -0.54
C PHE A 40 -11.88 15.56 -1.58
N SER A 41 -11.21 14.41 -1.61
CA SER A 41 -10.26 14.05 -2.67
C SER A 41 -10.96 13.63 -3.95
N ARG A 42 -10.26 13.80 -5.09
CA ARG A 42 -10.75 13.33 -6.39
C ARG A 42 -10.83 11.82 -6.43
N ALA A 43 -11.78 11.32 -7.22
CA ALA A 43 -12.03 9.90 -7.43
C ALA A 43 -12.41 9.12 -6.15
N THR A 44 -12.77 9.79 -5.06
CA THR A 44 -13.19 9.17 -3.80
C THR A 44 -14.71 9.02 -3.70
N SER A 45 -15.13 8.08 -2.86
CA SER A 45 -16.52 7.93 -2.47
C SER A 45 -16.99 9.15 -1.67
N LYS A 46 -18.09 9.78 -2.09
CA LYS A 46 -18.69 10.92 -1.39
C LYS A 46 -19.31 10.57 -0.03
N ASN A 47 -19.45 9.27 0.25
CA ASN A 47 -20.00 8.76 1.51
C ASN A 47 -18.94 8.55 2.60
N ILE A 48 -17.67 8.84 2.35
CA ILE A 48 -16.62 8.71 3.37
C ILE A 48 -16.90 9.68 4.52
N THR A 49 -17.05 9.12 5.72
CA THR A 49 -17.11 9.83 6.99
C THR A 49 -16.24 9.13 8.01
N LEU A 50 -15.79 9.85 9.04
CA LEU A 50 -14.94 9.24 10.08
C LEU A 50 -15.60 8.02 10.77
N PRO A 51 -16.90 8.06 11.15
CA PRO A 51 -17.59 6.90 11.71
C PRO A 51 -17.62 5.69 10.77
N LEU A 52 -17.80 5.89 9.44
CA LEU A 52 -17.75 4.79 8.47
C LEU A 52 -16.35 4.22 8.32
N LEU A 53 -15.31 5.05 8.30
CA LEU A 53 -13.93 4.59 8.30
C LEU A 53 -13.65 3.72 9.52
N VAL A 54 -14.03 4.15 10.73
CA VAL A 54 -13.88 3.36 11.97
C VAL A 54 -14.65 2.05 11.91
N LYS A 55 -15.90 2.07 11.46
CA LYS A 55 -16.71 0.86 11.30
C LYS A 55 -16.00 -0.19 10.46
N TYR A 56 -15.54 0.20 9.28
CA TYR A 56 -14.92 -0.75 8.35
C TYR A 56 -13.47 -1.08 8.71
N ALA A 57 -12.74 -0.20 9.37
CA ALA A 57 -11.43 -0.50 9.94
C ALA A 57 -11.52 -1.63 10.99
N ARG A 58 -12.51 -1.57 11.88
CA ARG A 58 -12.76 -2.65 12.86
C ARG A 58 -13.14 -3.97 12.19
N ILE A 59 -14.01 -3.93 11.17
CA ILE A 59 -14.39 -5.11 10.39
C ILE A 59 -13.18 -5.72 9.67
N LYS A 60 -12.30 -4.87 9.13
CA LYS A 60 -11.05 -5.29 8.49
C LYS A 60 -10.05 -5.88 9.48
N GLY A 61 -10.01 -5.36 10.69
CA GLY A 61 -9.01 -5.70 11.71
C GLY A 61 -7.87 -4.69 11.80
N ILE A 62 -8.06 -3.46 11.28
CA ILE A 62 -7.13 -2.35 11.42
C ILE A 62 -7.22 -1.80 12.84
N ASN A 63 -6.09 -1.49 13.45
CA ASN A 63 -5.98 -1.01 14.82
C ASN A 63 -5.79 0.51 14.91
N LEU A 64 -5.26 1.15 13.85
CA LEU A 64 -5.07 2.59 13.77
C LEU A 64 -5.16 3.04 12.31
N LEU A 65 -5.78 4.20 12.07
CA LEU A 65 -5.83 4.85 10.76
C LEU A 65 -5.09 6.19 10.78
N GLY A 66 -4.58 6.57 9.60
CA GLY A 66 -4.34 7.97 9.29
C GLY A 66 -5.65 8.72 9.09
N THR A 67 -5.67 10.05 9.34
CA THR A 67 -6.85 10.86 9.04
C THR A 67 -7.09 11.01 7.54
N GLY A 68 -6.00 10.94 6.75
CA GLY A 68 -6.00 11.36 5.35
C GLY A 68 -6.27 12.85 5.19
N ASP A 69 -5.89 13.40 4.05
CA ASP A 69 -6.25 14.73 3.56
C ASP A 69 -6.08 15.87 4.58
N ALA A 70 -5.00 15.83 5.42
CA ALA A 70 -4.75 16.80 6.49
C ALA A 70 -4.57 18.24 6.00
N SER A 71 -4.40 18.44 4.70
CA SER A 71 -4.36 19.75 4.05
C SER A 71 -5.74 20.35 3.81
N HIS A 72 -6.81 19.56 3.78
CA HIS A 72 -8.16 20.03 3.42
C HIS A 72 -8.92 20.57 4.65
N GLU A 73 -9.20 21.87 4.65
CA GLU A 73 -9.76 22.58 5.80
C GLU A 73 -11.10 21.98 6.30
N LYS A 74 -12.07 21.78 5.40
CA LYS A 74 -13.40 21.25 5.77
C LYS A 74 -13.30 19.86 6.36
N TRP A 75 -12.41 18.99 5.81
CA TRP A 75 -12.20 17.66 6.36
C TRP A 75 -11.57 17.72 7.75
N MET A 76 -10.54 18.53 7.92
CA MET A 76 -9.86 18.64 9.23
C MET A 76 -10.73 19.28 10.30
N ASN A 77 -11.65 20.17 9.96
CA ASN A 77 -12.64 20.69 10.91
C ASN A 77 -13.57 19.56 11.40
N GLU A 78 -14.12 18.73 10.49
CA GLU A 78 -14.93 17.56 10.88
C GLU A 78 -14.12 16.55 11.72
N VAL A 79 -12.85 16.32 11.38
CA VAL A 79 -11.98 15.44 12.14
C VAL A 79 -11.74 16.00 13.56
N LYS A 80 -11.40 17.30 13.70
CA LYS A 80 -11.18 17.97 14.99
C LYS A 80 -12.41 17.92 15.90
N ASP A 81 -13.61 17.94 15.34
CA ASP A 81 -14.87 17.84 16.11
C ASP A 81 -15.08 16.43 16.67
N LEU A 82 -14.62 15.39 15.97
CA LEU A 82 -14.96 13.99 16.26
C LEU A 82 -13.88 13.25 17.05
N ILE A 83 -12.59 13.66 16.96
CA ILE A 83 -11.50 12.98 17.64
C ILE A 83 -10.82 13.89 18.66
N LYS A 84 -10.33 13.28 19.76
CA LYS A 84 -9.66 14.03 20.85
C LYS A 84 -8.32 13.37 21.17
N GLU A 85 -7.32 14.22 21.39
CA GLU A 85 -6.01 13.75 21.88
C GLU A 85 -6.11 13.33 23.35
N LYS A 86 -5.40 12.26 23.68
CA LYS A 86 -5.22 11.81 25.05
C LYS A 86 -3.73 11.78 25.41
N LYS A 87 -3.38 12.41 26.53
CA LYS A 87 -2.04 12.36 27.15
C LYS A 87 -0.91 13.01 26.33
N GLY A 88 -1.19 13.88 25.36
CA GLY A 88 -0.15 14.59 24.59
C GLY A 88 0.79 13.66 23.79
N LYS A 89 0.28 12.52 23.29
CA LYS A 89 1.07 11.51 22.61
C LYS A 89 1.00 11.58 21.08
N GLY A 90 0.27 12.58 20.51
CA GLY A 90 0.03 12.70 19.07
C GLY A 90 -0.91 11.62 18.52
N ILE A 91 -1.68 10.97 19.41
CA ILE A 91 -2.72 9.99 19.07
C ILE A 91 -4.08 10.60 19.40
N TYR A 92 -4.96 10.56 18.43
CA TYR A 92 -6.31 11.13 18.52
C TYR A 92 -7.35 10.01 18.52
N TRP A 93 -8.32 10.06 19.43
CA TRP A 93 -9.25 8.97 19.69
C TRP A 93 -10.67 9.36 19.27
N TYR A 94 -11.26 8.57 18.37
CA TYR A 94 -12.68 8.54 18.11
C TYR A 94 -13.35 7.61 19.13
N SER A 95 -14.51 8.01 19.68
CA SER A 95 -15.26 7.23 20.66
C SER A 95 -16.70 6.99 20.21
N ASP A 96 -17.15 5.75 20.28
CA ASP A 96 -18.54 5.32 20.06
C ASP A 96 -18.94 4.22 21.04
N GLU A 97 -20.13 3.62 20.85
CA GLU A 97 -20.64 2.53 21.70
C GLU A 97 -19.76 1.25 21.66
N LYS A 98 -18.95 1.08 20.65
CA LYS A 98 -18.00 -0.04 20.49
C LYS A 98 -16.64 0.24 21.10
N GLY A 99 -16.45 1.41 21.71
CA GLY A 99 -15.21 1.83 22.34
C GLY A 99 -14.37 2.78 21.49
N GLU A 100 -13.12 2.93 21.86
CA GLU A 100 -12.22 3.91 21.26
C GLU A 100 -11.45 3.35 20.05
N PHE A 101 -11.20 4.23 19.07
CA PHE A 101 -10.40 3.92 17.88
C PHE A 101 -9.38 5.03 17.62
N PRO A 102 -8.07 4.70 17.49
CA PRO A 102 -7.01 5.70 17.37
C PRO A 102 -6.74 6.15 15.94
N PHE A 103 -6.32 7.40 15.82
CA PHE A 103 -5.87 8.06 14.60
C PHE A 103 -4.55 8.80 14.82
N ILE A 104 -3.75 8.95 13.75
CA ILE A 104 -2.75 10.01 13.63
C ILE A 104 -3.09 10.91 12.45
N ILE A 105 -2.58 12.13 12.47
CA ILE A 105 -2.81 13.11 11.40
C ILE A 105 -1.93 12.74 10.21
N THR A 106 -2.53 12.54 9.04
CA THR A 106 -1.82 12.22 7.80
C THR A 106 -2.40 12.97 6.61
N GLY A 107 -1.59 13.21 5.60
CA GLY A 107 -2.04 13.76 4.33
C GLY A 107 -1.15 13.35 3.18
N GLU A 108 -1.61 13.54 1.97
CA GLU A 108 -0.84 13.38 0.74
C GLU A 108 -0.83 14.68 -0.04
N ILE A 109 0.29 14.98 -0.68
CA ILE A 109 0.47 16.15 -1.55
C ILE A 109 0.94 15.71 -2.92
N SER A 110 0.40 16.36 -3.95
CA SER A 110 0.84 16.22 -5.33
C SER A 110 1.83 17.32 -5.68
N LEU A 111 3.08 16.95 -5.95
CA LEU A 111 4.11 17.87 -6.41
C LEU A 111 4.23 17.81 -7.92
N VAL A 112 4.08 18.95 -8.60
CA VAL A 112 4.19 19.06 -10.06
C VAL A 112 5.16 20.21 -10.38
N PHE A 113 6.34 19.89 -10.85
CA PHE A 113 7.42 20.85 -11.05
C PHE A 113 8.33 20.44 -12.22
N SER A 114 9.27 21.31 -12.61
CA SER A 114 10.28 21.00 -13.61
C SER A 114 11.65 20.83 -12.96
N LYS A 115 12.38 19.77 -13.34
CA LYS A 115 13.76 19.54 -12.94
C LYS A 115 14.52 18.87 -14.09
N ASN A 116 15.68 19.43 -14.47
CA ASN A 116 16.52 18.97 -15.59
C ASN A 116 15.71 18.92 -16.92
N ASP A 117 14.99 19.98 -17.24
CA ASP A 117 14.15 20.17 -18.42
C ASP A 117 13.05 19.10 -18.60
N LYS A 118 12.75 18.36 -17.54
CA LYS A 118 11.66 17.35 -17.52
C LYS A 118 10.57 17.76 -16.53
N GLY A 119 9.31 17.63 -16.95
CA GLY A 119 8.17 17.75 -16.04
C GLY A 119 8.14 16.56 -15.07
N ARG A 120 8.18 16.86 -13.77
CA ARG A 120 8.16 15.87 -12.70
C ARG A 120 6.83 15.91 -11.97
N ARG A 121 6.34 14.72 -11.59
CA ARG A 121 5.11 14.58 -10.81
C ARG A 121 5.35 13.52 -9.74
N VAL A 122 5.17 13.89 -8.48
CA VAL A 122 5.44 13.02 -7.34
C VAL A 122 4.37 13.22 -6.27
N HIS A 123 3.89 12.14 -5.69
CA HIS A 123 3.06 12.17 -4.50
C HIS A 123 3.91 11.86 -3.26
N LEU A 124 3.68 12.63 -2.21
CA LEU A 124 4.33 12.43 -0.92
C LEU A 124 3.28 12.37 0.19
N VAL A 125 3.26 11.28 0.92
CA VAL A 125 2.54 11.17 2.19
C VAL A 125 3.34 11.86 3.27
N TYR A 126 2.66 12.58 4.18
CA TYR A 126 3.27 13.18 5.35
C TYR A 126 2.47 12.84 6.61
N LEU A 127 3.19 12.48 7.66
CA LEU A 127 2.66 12.15 8.97
C LEU A 127 2.97 13.30 9.93
N VAL A 128 2.02 13.70 10.73
CA VAL A 128 2.06 14.96 11.50
C VAL A 128 1.89 14.68 12.99
N PRO A 129 2.77 15.20 13.88
CA PRO A 129 2.74 14.90 15.31
C PRO A 129 1.57 15.53 16.07
N SER A 130 1.00 16.65 15.59
CA SER A 130 -0.13 17.30 16.25
C SER A 130 -0.96 18.18 15.32
N PHE A 131 -2.17 18.55 15.73
CA PHE A 131 -2.99 19.53 15.01
C PHE A 131 -2.30 20.89 14.91
N GLU A 132 -1.55 21.30 15.95
CA GLU A 132 -0.81 22.56 15.92
C GLU A 132 0.25 22.56 14.81
N VAL A 133 1.00 21.47 14.67
CA VAL A 133 1.97 21.30 13.59
C VAL A 133 1.26 21.27 12.23
N ASN A 134 0.12 20.59 12.12
CA ASN A 134 -0.68 20.57 10.90
C ASN A 134 -1.17 21.99 10.52
N ASP A 135 -1.58 22.79 11.48
CA ASP A 135 -2.02 24.16 11.22
C ASP A 135 -0.85 25.05 10.72
N ARG A 136 0.38 24.80 11.20
CA ARG A 136 1.60 25.46 10.67
C ARG A 136 1.92 25.01 9.24
N ILE A 137 1.79 23.72 8.96
CA ILE A 137 1.94 23.16 7.59
C ILE A 137 0.91 23.78 6.66
N ASN A 138 -0.34 23.87 7.06
CA ASN A 138 -1.41 24.44 6.24
C ASN A 138 -1.20 25.94 5.96
N LYS A 139 -0.70 26.71 6.92
CA LYS A 139 -0.28 28.10 6.70
C LYS A 139 0.86 28.18 5.66
N TYR A 140 1.82 27.28 5.70
CA TYR A 140 2.87 27.20 4.68
C TYR A 140 2.28 26.87 3.31
N PHE A 141 1.37 25.88 3.21
CA PHE A 141 0.71 25.54 1.94
C PHE A 141 -0.10 26.70 1.36
N ASP A 142 -0.77 27.50 2.19
CA ASP A 142 -1.50 28.69 1.76
C ASP A 142 -0.59 29.73 1.08
N THR A 143 0.72 29.73 1.35
CA THR A 143 1.73 30.56 0.62
C THR A 143 2.11 29.97 -0.74
N LYS A 144 1.82 28.69 -1.00
CA LYS A 144 2.21 27.96 -2.22
C LYS A 144 1.07 27.82 -3.22
N GLY A 145 -0.18 27.84 -2.74
CA GLY A 145 -1.34 27.70 -3.61
C GLY A 145 -2.62 27.37 -2.84
N ARG A 146 -3.68 27.12 -3.60
CA ARG A 146 -4.97 26.71 -3.04
C ARG A 146 -4.92 25.24 -2.61
N ARG A 147 -5.62 24.92 -1.50
CA ARG A 147 -5.77 23.55 -0.97
C ARG A 147 -7.22 23.14 -0.70
N ASP A 148 -8.19 23.99 -1.07
CA ASP A 148 -9.62 23.82 -0.78
C ASP A 148 -10.40 23.06 -1.86
N TYR A 149 -9.76 22.67 -2.97
CA TYR A 149 -10.41 22.05 -4.13
C TYR A 149 -10.20 20.53 -4.22
N ASP A 150 -9.24 19.99 -3.48
CA ASP A 150 -8.89 18.57 -3.45
C ASP A 150 -8.27 18.24 -2.08
N GLY A 151 -8.59 17.07 -1.52
CA GLY A 151 -7.92 16.58 -0.30
C GLY A 151 -6.42 16.38 -0.49
N ARG A 152 -5.99 16.15 -1.74
CA ARG A 152 -4.60 16.06 -2.20
C ARG A 152 -4.29 17.21 -3.15
N PRO A 153 -4.03 18.42 -2.66
CA PRO A 153 -3.77 19.59 -3.50
C PRO A 153 -2.44 19.46 -4.27
N ILE A 154 -2.36 20.17 -5.39
CA ILE A 154 -1.19 20.21 -6.27
C ILE A 154 -0.39 21.47 -6.01
N PHE A 155 0.92 21.31 -5.77
CA PHE A 155 1.83 22.44 -5.62
C PHE A 155 3.01 22.36 -6.59
N ASN A 156 3.44 23.52 -7.07
CA ASN A 156 4.67 23.66 -7.85
C ASN A 156 5.86 23.87 -6.90
N ILE A 157 6.27 22.79 -6.24
CA ILE A 157 7.38 22.75 -5.28
C ILE A 157 8.22 21.51 -5.64
N SER A 158 9.55 21.60 -5.59
CA SER A 158 10.41 20.42 -5.76
C SER A 158 10.30 19.48 -4.55
N CYS A 159 10.59 18.19 -4.75
CA CYS A 159 10.61 17.23 -3.65
C CYS A 159 11.62 17.64 -2.57
N GLU A 160 12.78 18.18 -2.96
CA GLU A 160 13.83 18.65 -2.05
C GLU A 160 13.35 19.83 -1.20
N ASP A 161 12.75 20.85 -1.83
CA ASP A 161 12.24 22.02 -1.10
C ASP A 161 11.08 21.63 -0.17
N PHE A 162 10.18 20.76 -0.61
CA PHE A 162 9.07 20.27 0.22
C PHE A 162 9.57 19.61 1.50
N VAL A 163 10.54 18.68 1.40
CA VAL A 163 11.09 17.99 2.57
C VAL A 163 11.81 18.98 3.48
N ARG A 164 12.66 19.85 2.92
CA ARG A 164 13.37 20.89 3.69
C ARG A 164 12.42 21.79 4.48
N ASP A 165 11.39 22.29 3.80
CA ASP A 165 10.47 23.28 4.38
C ASP A 165 9.58 22.64 5.47
N LEU A 166 9.09 21.41 5.26
CA LEU A 166 8.31 20.71 6.29
C LEU A 166 9.18 20.34 7.51
N LYS A 167 10.41 19.87 7.29
CA LYS A 167 11.36 19.59 8.38
C LYS A 167 11.76 20.85 9.16
N ALA A 168 11.78 22.02 8.54
CA ALA A 168 11.98 23.30 9.20
C ALA A 168 10.76 23.70 10.07
N ILE A 169 9.54 23.30 9.72
CA ILE A 169 8.35 23.49 10.54
C ILE A 169 8.41 22.61 11.79
N ASP A 170 8.67 21.31 11.61
CA ASP A 170 8.86 20.37 12.71
C ASP A 170 9.65 19.14 12.24
N ASN A 171 10.76 18.82 12.91
CA ASN A 171 11.61 17.69 12.53
C ASN A 171 10.96 16.31 12.75
N ASN A 172 9.88 16.25 13.53
CA ASN A 172 9.13 15.01 13.78
C ASN A 172 8.13 14.69 12.65
N ILE A 173 7.87 15.60 11.72
CA ILE A 173 7.09 15.27 10.53
C ILE A 173 7.81 14.15 9.78
N GLU A 174 7.12 13.06 9.46
CA GLU A 174 7.67 12.01 8.61
C GLU A 174 7.12 12.12 7.20
N ILE A 175 8.00 11.98 6.20
CA ILE A 175 7.64 12.13 4.79
C ILE A 175 7.99 10.83 4.08
N ILE A 176 7.00 10.25 3.41
CA ILE A 176 7.08 8.95 2.75
C ILE A 176 6.67 9.13 1.28
N PRO A 177 7.58 8.91 0.31
CA PRO A 177 7.21 8.83 -1.10
C PRO A 177 6.12 7.79 -1.31
N ALA A 178 4.95 8.23 -1.81
CA ALA A 178 3.77 7.41 -2.00
C ALA A 178 3.93 6.50 -3.22
N HIS A 179 3.40 5.24 -3.15
CA HIS A 179 3.31 4.30 -4.28
C HIS A 179 4.42 4.49 -5.31
N ILE A 180 5.66 4.32 -4.85
CA ILE A 180 6.91 4.82 -5.45
C ILE A 180 7.12 4.44 -6.93
N TRP A 181 6.47 3.37 -7.43
CA TRP A 181 6.62 2.83 -8.78
C TRP A 181 5.50 3.18 -9.76
N THR A 182 4.42 3.85 -9.32
CA THR A 182 3.37 4.22 -10.27
C THR A 182 3.95 5.06 -11.41
N PRO A 183 3.60 4.78 -12.69
CA PRO A 183 4.21 5.45 -13.86
C PRO A 183 4.12 6.97 -13.79
N TRP A 184 2.99 7.49 -13.33
CA TRP A 184 2.80 8.89 -12.98
C TRP A 184 2.73 9.05 -11.47
N PHE A 185 3.29 10.11 -10.94
CA PHE A 185 3.28 10.48 -9.53
C PHE A 185 4.11 9.57 -8.59
N GLY A 186 4.73 8.50 -9.08
CA GLY A 186 5.73 7.74 -8.33
C GLY A 186 7.13 8.31 -8.51
N VAL A 187 7.96 8.28 -7.45
CA VAL A 187 9.36 8.76 -7.54
C VAL A 187 10.16 7.99 -8.57
N PHE A 188 9.95 6.68 -8.70
CA PHE A 188 10.59 5.85 -9.73
C PHE A 188 9.71 5.60 -10.96
N GLY A 189 8.62 6.36 -11.08
CA GLY A 189 7.66 6.20 -12.17
C GLY A 189 8.27 6.42 -13.56
N SER A 190 7.99 5.51 -14.50
CA SER A 190 8.54 5.53 -15.86
C SER A 190 8.15 6.75 -16.70
N LYS A 191 7.10 7.49 -16.33
CA LYS A 191 6.58 8.65 -17.08
C LYS A 191 7.01 9.99 -16.52
N SER A 192 7.07 10.14 -15.19
CA SER A 192 7.31 11.43 -14.55
C SER A 192 8.24 11.38 -13.33
N GLY A 193 8.82 10.21 -13.07
CA GLY A 193 9.70 9.99 -11.93
C GLY A 193 11.19 10.27 -12.22
N PHE A 194 12.02 9.73 -11.35
CA PHE A 194 13.47 9.86 -11.32
C PHE A 194 14.12 8.47 -11.35
N ASP A 195 15.44 8.40 -11.54
CA ASP A 195 16.15 7.14 -11.55
C ASP A 195 16.73 6.77 -10.18
N ASN A 196 16.81 7.72 -9.25
CA ASN A 196 17.26 7.51 -7.87
C ASN A 196 16.71 8.56 -6.91
N LEU A 197 16.76 8.27 -5.59
CA LEU A 197 16.27 9.17 -4.54
C LEU A 197 17.08 10.47 -4.45
N LYS A 198 18.40 10.39 -4.67
CA LYS A 198 19.26 11.59 -4.62
C LYS A 198 18.89 12.60 -5.71
N GLU A 199 18.52 12.14 -6.91
CA GLU A 199 18.03 13.01 -7.97
C GLU A 199 16.72 13.69 -7.57
N ALA A 200 15.81 12.97 -6.92
CA ALA A 200 14.52 13.51 -6.49
C ALA A 200 14.65 14.50 -5.33
N PHE A 201 15.38 14.12 -4.27
CA PHE A 201 15.38 14.79 -2.97
C PHE A 201 16.66 15.58 -2.65
N GLY A 202 17.70 15.53 -3.48
CA GLY A 202 18.94 16.24 -3.27
C GLY A 202 19.56 15.96 -1.89
N GLU A 203 19.94 17.00 -1.16
CA GLU A 203 20.49 16.87 0.20
C GLU A 203 19.46 16.43 1.25
N GLN A 204 18.17 16.46 0.91
CA GLN A 204 17.09 16.02 1.78
C GLN A 204 16.83 14.51 1.69
N GLU A 205 17.49 13.75 0.81
CA GLU A 205 17.39 12.29 0.73
C GLU A 205 17.65 11.60 2.07
N LYS A 206 18.53 12.15 2.90
CA LYS A 206 18.81 11.70 4.27
C LYS A 206 17.60 11.76 5.23
N ASN A 207 16.63 12.61 4.94
CA ASN A 207 15.39 12.79 5.70
C ASN A 207 14.23 11.91 5.17
N ILE A 208 14.47 11.11 4.13
CA ILE A 208 13.54 10.10 3.63
C ILE A 208 13.94 8.76 4.27
N HIS A 209 13.20 8.35 5.29
CA HIS A 209 13.49 7.12 6.04
C HIS A 209 12.72 5.92 5.51
N ALA A 210 11.61 6.15 4.79
CA ALA A 210 10.72 5.14 4.27
C ALA A 210 10.25 5.45 2.86
N ILE A 211 9.79 4.40 2.16
CA ILE A 211 9.04 4.49 0.90
C ILE A 211 7.77 3.64 1.02
N GLU A 212 6.76 3.93 0.21
CA GLU A 212 5.54 3.14 0.12
C GLU A 212 5.52 2.28 -1.14
N THR A 213 5.20 0.98 -0.98
CA THR A 213 5.02 0.05 -2.09
C THR A 213 3.87 0.47 -2.99
N GLY A 214 2.72 0.78 -2.39
CA GLY A 214 1.45 0.90 -3.09
C GLY A 214 1.11 -0.41 -3.83
N MET A 215 -0.05 -0.50 -4.43
CA MET A 215 -0.47 -1.71 -5.17
C MET A 215 0.40 -2.05 -6.40
N SER A 216 1.38 -1.22 -6.74
CA SER A 216 2.21 -1.39 -7.94
C SER A 216 3.46 -2.20 -7.71
N SER A 217 3.89 -2.37 -6.47
CA SER A 217 5.10 -3.12 -6.13
C SER A 217 4.96 -3.83 -4.78
N ASP A 218 5.85 -4.76 -4.52
CA ASP A 218 6.02 -5.44 -3.24
C ASP A 218 7.45 -5.29 -2.73
N PRO A 219 7.77 -5.73 -1.50
CA PRO A 219 9.12 -5.66 -0.97
C PRO A 219 10.17 -6.35 -1.83
N GLU A 220 9.86 -7.47 -2.49
CA GLU A 220 10.82 -8.19 -3.35
C GLU A 220 11.25 -7.35 -4.55
N MET A 221 10.34 -6.62 -5.17
CA MET A 221 10.63 -5.69 -6.26
C MET A 221 11.52 -4.54 -5.77
N ASN A 222 11.24 -4.00 -4.58
CA ASN A 222 11.99 -2.90 -3.98
C ASN A 222 13.39 -3.32 -3.51
N TRP A 223 13.60 -4.57 -3.08
CA TRP A 223 14.93 -5.08 -2.71
C TRP A 223 15.91 -5.15 -3.89
N LYS A 224 15.42 -5.14 -5.13
CA LYS A 224 16.27 -5.08 -6.33
C LYS A 224 17.01 -3.73 -6.49
N ILE A 225 16.67 -2.72 -5.69
CA ILE A 225 17.24 -1.37 -5.74
C ILE A 225 18.11 -1.14 -4.51
N ALA A 226 19.43 -1.06 -4.71
CA ALA A 226 20.41 -1.00 -3.62
C ALA A 226 20.18 0.16 -2.64
N GLU A 227 19.84 1.36 -3.12
CA GLU A 227 19.59 2.52 -2.27
C GLU A 227 18.40 2.35 -1.33
N LEU A 228 17.43 1.48 -1.67
CA LEU A 228 16.28 1.19 -0.83
C LEU A 228 16.60 0.23 0.34
N SER A 229 17.76 -0.44 0.34
CA SER A 229 18.17 -1.31 1.45
C SER A 229 18.27 -0.56 2.78
N GLY A 230 18.58 0.75 2.73
CA GLY A 230 18.61 1.64 3.89
C GLY A 230 17.25 2.15 4.35
N LYS A 231 16.20 2.04 3.54
CA LYS A 231 14.88 2.63 3.79
C LYS A 231 13.91 1.58 4.38
N ALA A 232 12.93 2.04 5.15
CA ALA A 232 11.77 1.22 5.52
C ALA A 232 10.86 1.07 4.28
N ILE A 233 10.42 -0.15 4.01
CA ILE A 233 9.42 -0.41 2.96
C ILE A 233 8.09 -0.54 3.66
N MET A 234 7.21 0.46 3.47
CA MET A 234 5.90 0.56 4.10
C MET A 234 4.82 0.19 3.10
N SER A 235 3.69 -0.25 3.61
CA SER A 235 2.51 -0.59 2.83
C SER A 235 1.29 0.08 3.46
N PHE A 236 0.54 0.84 2.65
CA PHE A 236 -0.71 1.50 3.04
C PHE A 236 -1.68 1.45 1.86
N SER A 237 -2.98 1.55 2.13
CA SER A 237 -4.00 1.18 1.15
C SER A 237 -4.24 2.19 0.04
N ASP A 238 -3.85 3.44 0.18
CA ASP A 238 -4.26 4.55 -0.71
C ASP A 238 -5.79 4.48 -0.97
N SER A 239 -6.56 4.31 0.12
CA SER A 239 -7.97 4.01 0.00
C SER A 239 -8.79 5.24 -0.39
N HIS A 240 -9.50 5.12 -1.52
CA HIS A 240 -10.45 6.12 -2.03
C HIS A 240 -11.89 5.80 -1.64
N SER A 241 -12.10 4.85 -0.75
CA SER A 241 -13.41 4.49 -0.21
C SER A 241 -13.30 3.80 1.14
N HIS A 242 -14.40 3.80 1.90
CA HIS A 242 -14.48 3.13 3.22
C HIS A 242 -14.69 1.62 3.15
N TRP A 243 -14.89 1.03 1.96
CA TRP A 243 -15.20 -0.39 1.83
C TRP A 243 -14.01 -1.28 2.20
N PRO A 244 -14.23 -2.44 2.87
CA PRO A 244 -13.14 -3.28 3.38
C PRO A 244 -12.28 -3.95 2.28
N TRP A 245 -12.74 -3.97 1.03
CA TRP A 245 -11.91 -4.40 -0.11
C TRP A 245 -11.02 -3.29 -0.67
N ARG A 246 -11.05 -2.09 -0.07
CA ARG A 246 -10.15 -0.97 -0.38
C ARG A 246 -9.37 -0.54 0.85
N LEU A 247 -10.07 -0.21 1.96
CA LEU A 247 -9.46 0.16 3.22
C LEU A 247 -8.67 -1.04 3.77
N GLY A 248 -7.40 -0.83 4.09
CA GLY A 248 -6.51 -1.87 4.60
C GLY A 248 -6.23 -3.02 3.63
N ARG A 249 -6.45 -2.84 2.31
CA ARG A 249 -6.00 -3.84 1.32
C ARG A 249 -4.48 -3.99 1.33
N GLU A 250 -3.80 -2.94 1.71
CA GLU A 250 -2.40 -2.85 2.10
C GLU A 250 -2.30 -2.19 3.46
N ALA A 251 -1.37 -2.64 4.30
CA ALA A 251 -1.20 -2.15 5.65
C ALA A 251 0.18 -2.50 6.20
N THR A 252 0.62 -1.78 7.23
CA THR A 252 1.85 -2.11 7.95
C THR A 252 1.52 -2.65 9.34
N ILE A 253 2.20 -3.72 9.74
CA ILE A 253 2.08 -4.33 11.07
C ILE A 253 3.21 -3.81 11.94
N PHE A 254 2.86 -3.00 12.93
CA PHE A 254 3.76 -2.54 13.96
C PHE A 254 3.80 -3.52 15.15
N SER A 255 4.83 -3.45 15.95
CA SER A 255 4.88 -4.20 17.21
C SER A 255 4.44 -3.30 18.37
N LEU A 256 3.40 -3.71 19.08
CA LEU A 256 2.84 -2.98 20.22
C LEU A 256 2.41 -3.97 21.30
N LYS A 257 3.13 -4.01 22.43
CA LYS A 257 2.83 -4.92 23.55
C LYS A 257 1.57 -4.49 24.29
N GLU A 258 1.46 -3.19 24.57
CA GLU A 258 0.31 -2.62 25.27
C GLU A 258 -0.20 -1.36 24.58
N LYS A 259 -1.53 -1.20 24.50
CA LYS A 259 -2.15 0.04 23.93
C LYS A 259 -1.73 1.32 24.65
N SER A 260 -1.31 1.23 25.91
CA SER A 260 -0.80 2.35 26.70
C SER A 260 0.51 2.92 26.16
N GLU A 261 1.30 2.13 25.42
CA GLU A 261 2.56 2.54 24.80
C GLU A 261 2.34 3.35 23.52
N LEU A 262 1.15 3.25 22.91
CA LEU A 262 0.85 3.89 21.63
C LEU A 262 1.10 5.39 21.68
N SER A 263 1.98 5.85 20.80
CA SER A 263 2.29 7.26 20.60
C SER A 263 2.75 7.49 19.16
N TYR A 264 2.64 8.72 18.68
CA TYR A 264 3.17 9.12 17.38
C TYR A 264 4.67 8.80 17.30
N ASN A 265 5.44 9.18 18.31
CA ASN A 265 6.88 8.94 18.32
C ASN A 265 7.24 7.46 18.25
N LEU A 266 6.52 6.57 18.92
CA LEU A 266 6.76 5.13 18.83
C LEU A 266 6.57 4.61 17.38
N LEU A 267 5.55 5.07 16.68
CA LEU A 267 5.32 4.70 15.28
C LEU A 267 6.44 5.22 14.37
N ILE A 268 6.81 6.51 14.54
CA ILE A 268 7.88 7.12 13.76
C ILE A 268 9.24 6.46 14.03
N ASP A 269 9.54 6.13 15.28
CA ASP A 269 10.77 5.42 15.63
C ASP A 269 10.83 4.03 15.02
N GLN A 270 9.72 3.29 14.97
CA GLN A 270 9.67 2.00 14.27
C GLN A 270 9.85 2.14 12.76
N ILE A 271 9.34 3.20 12.14
CA ILE A 271 9.58 3.50 10.72
C ILE A 271 11.06 3.82 10.50
N ARG A 272 11.59 4.82 11.20
CA ARG A 272 12.97 5.31 11.01
C ARG A 272 14.04 4.25 11.28
N ASN A 273 13.82 3.42 12.30
CA ASN A 273 14.74 2.35 12.68
C ASN A 273 14.42 1.01 12.02
N LYS A 274 13.40 0.92 11.16
CA LYS A 274 12.94 -0.30 10.50
C LYS A 274 12.66 -1.43 11.51
N THR A 275 12.00 -1.12 12.64
CA THR A 275 11.67 -2.08 13.71
C THR A 275 10.19 -2.49 13.70
N PHE A 276 9.38 -1.99 12.76
CA PHE A 276 8.05 -2.54 12.50
C PHE A 276 8.15 -4.04 12.17
N LYS A 277 7.05 -4.79 12.33
CA LYS A 277 7.07 -6.25 12.25
C LYS A 277 7.05 -6.77 10.81
N SER A 278 6.08 -6.33 10.01
CA SER A 278 5.86 -6.80 8.64
C SER A 278 4.91 -5.89 7.88
N THR A 279 4.68 -6.19 6.60
CA THR A 279 3.65 -5.51 5.80
C THR A 279 2.61 -6.50 5.26
N ILE A 280 1.46 -5.97 4.90
CA ILE A 280 0.40 -6.65 4.15
C ILE A 280 0.36 -5.98 2.78
N GLU A 281 0.59 -6.77 1.74
CA GLU A 281 0.74 -6.33 0.37
C GLU A 281 -0.34 -6.96 -0.52
N THR A 282 -0.80 -6.22 -1.51
CA THR A 282 -1.55 -6.79 -2.64
C THR A 282 -0.56 -7.37 -3.66
N ASP A 283 -0.94 -8.41 -4.40
CA ASP A 283 -0.11 -8.90 -5.50
C ASP A 283 0.07 -7.78 -6.56
N PRO A 284 1.30 -7.33 -6.87
CA PRO A 284 1.53 -6.25 -7.83
C PRO A 284 0.95 -6.52 -9.23
N GLY A 285 0.76 -7.79 -9.59
CA GLY A 285 0.07 -8.18 -10.81
C GLY A 285 -1.36 -7.66 -10.90
N TYR A 286 -2.01 -7.33 -9.79
CA TYR A 286 -3.33 -6.65 -9.78
C TYR A 286 -3.27 -5.20 -10.29
N GLY A 287 -2.11 -4.56 -10.24
CA GLY A 287 -1.91 -3.19 -10.68
C GLY A 287 -2.17 -2.99 -12.16
N ILE A 288 -2.80 -1.87 -12.54
CA ILE A 288 -3.18 -1.55 -13.92
C ILE A 288 -1.99 -1.28 -14.88
N TYR A 289 -0.76 -1.26 -14.35
CA TYR A 289 0.47 -1.00 -15.10
C TYR A 289 1.58 -1.99 -14.75
N HIS A 290 1.25 -3.22 -14.35
CA HIS A 290 2.28 -4.19 -13.93
C HIS A 290 3.16 -4.63 -15.11
N TYR A 291 2.55 -5.18 -16.16
CA TYR A 291 3.24 -5.57 -17.39
C TYR A 291 3.27 -4.44 -18.44
N ASP A 292 4.17 -4.57 -19.38
CA ASP A 292 4.16 -3.75 -20.57
C ASP A 292 2.98 -4.13 -21.44
N GLY A 293 2.36 -3.15 -22.12
CA GLY A 293 1.20 -3.47 -22.92
C GLY A 293 0.68 -2.36 -23.81
N HIS A 294 -0.33 -2.70 -24.58
CA HIS A 294 -1.11 -1.79 -25.40
C HIS A 294 -2.60 -2.19 -25.33
N GLN A 295 -3.37 -1.43 -24.58
CA GLN A 295 -4.77 -1.72 -24.26
C GLN A 295 -5.63 -1.88 -25.52
N ASP A 296 -5.53 -0.95 -26.49
CA ASP A 296 -6.32 -0.96 -27.72
C ASP A 296 -6.12 -2.25 -28.55
N CYS A 297 -4.95 -2.89 -28.41
CA CYS A 297 -4.63 -4.13 -29.12
C CYS A 297 -4.82 -5.38 -28.25
N ASN A 298 -5.29 -5.22 -27.02
CA ASN A 298 -5.41 -6.32 -26.04
C ASN A 298 -4.11 -7.15 -25.93
N PHE A 299 -2.96 -6.47 -25.94
CA PHE A 299 -1.64 -7.09 -25.91
C PHE A 299 -0.88 -6.69 -24.64
N SER A 300 -0.28 -7.66 -23.96
CA SER A 300 0.63 -7.44 -22.86
C SER A 300 1.73 -8.50 -22.86
N CYS A 301 2.89 -8.13 -22.32
CA CYS A 301 4.02 -9.05 -22.22
C CYS A 301 4.97 -8.66 -21.06
N PRO A 302 5.76 -9.64 -20.55
CA PRO A 302 6.80 -9.36 -19.57
C PRO A 302 7.98 -8.61 -20.20
N PRO A 303 8.86 -7.97 -19.39
CA PRO A 303 9.98 -7.13 -19.85
C PRO A 303 10.91 -7.80 -20.87
N LYS A 304 11.17 -9.10 -20.72
CA LYS A 304 12.01 -9.85 -21.65
C LYS A 304 11.43 -9.80 -23.08
N GLN A 305 10.15 -10.06 -23.22
CA GLN A 305 9.48 -10.06 -24.52
C GLN A 305 9.38 -8.63 -25.10
N THR A 306 9.24 -7.61 -24.25
CA THR A 306 9.28 -6.20 -24.70
C THR A 306 10.61 -5.87 -25.36
N LYS A 307 11.75 -6.38 -24.82
CA LYS A 307 13.08 -6.20 -25.44
C LYS A 307 13.17 -6.89 -26.80
N GLU A 308 12.64 -8.12 -26.93
CA GLU A 308 12.59 -8.86 -28.19
C GLU A 308 11.74 -8.14 -29.26
N LEU A 309 10.69 -7.45 -28.83
CA LEU A 309 9.79 -6.65 -29.68
C LEU A 309 10.28 -5.21 -29.92
N ASN A 310 11.48 -4.84 -29.45
CA ASN A 310 12.03 -3.48 -29.51
C ASN A 310 11.08 -2.41 -28.95
N GLY A 311 10.30 -2.75 -27.90
CA GLY A 311 9.34 -1.85 -27.27
C GLY A 311 8.09 -1.56 -28.09
N LEU A 312 7.82 -2.29 -29.16
CA LEU A 312 6.72 -2.04 -30.10
C LEU A 312 5.63 -3.11 -29.98
N CYS A 313 4.38 -2.70 -30.01
CA CYS A 313 3.22 -3.60 -30.09
C CYS A 313 3.29 -4.45 -31.36
N PRO A 314 3.22 -5.80 -31.28
CA PRO A 314 3.32 -6.66 -32.47
C PRO A 314 2.13 -6.50 -33.42
N VAL A 315 0.99 -5.99 -32.91
CA VAL A 315 -0.25 -5.79 -33.68
C VAL A 315 -0.21 -4.49 -34.49
N CYS A 316 -0.02 -3.34 -33.81
CA CYS A 316 -0.14 -2.02 -34.46
C CYS A 316 1.18 -1.28 -34.65
N LYS A 317 2.32 -1.84 -34.17
CA LYS A 317 3.66 -1.26 -34.24
C LYS A 317 3.84 0.07 -33.49
N LYS A 318 2.86 0.50 -32.69
CA LYS A 318 3.02 1.65 -31.78
C LYS A 318 3.85 1.26 -30.55
N PRO A 319 4.50 2.21 -29.88
CA PRO A 319 5.22 1.95 -28.61
C PRO A 319 4.31 1.31 -27.55
N LEU A 320 4.82 0.32 -26.85
CA LEU A 320 4.17 -0.25 -25.68
C LEU A 320 4.22 0.76 -24.51
N THR A 321 3.18 0.77 -23.68
CA THR A 321 3.23 1.42 -22.37
C THR A 321 4.09 0.56 -21.46
N ILE A 322 5.20 1.12 -20.98
CA ILE A 322 6.15 0.44 -20.11
C ILE A 322 5.54 0.28 -18.72
N GLY A 323 5.50 -0.96 -18.26
CA GLY A 323 4.96 -1.34 -16.96
C GLY A 323 5.96 -1.22 -15.81
N VAL A 324 5.45 -1.44 -14.61
CA VAL A 324 6.24 -1.32 -13.38
C VAL A 324 7.33 -2.38 -13.30
N GLU A 325 7.04 -3.64 -13.70
CA GLU A 325 8.04 -4.71 -13.66
C GLU A 325 9.25 -4.38 -14.54
N ASN A 326 9.00 -3.85 -15.75
CA ASN A 326 10.08 -3.42 -16.66
C ASN A 326 10.90 -2.27 -16.06
N ARG A 327 10.22 -1.29 -15.45
CA ARG A 327 10.91 -0.15 -14.82
C ARG A 327 11.76 -0.60 -13.62
N VAL A 328 11.27 -1.54 -12.81
CA VAL A 328 12.05 -2.15 -11.73
C VAL A 328 13.28 -2.88 -12.28
N GLU A 329 13.12 -3.69 -13.35
CA GLU A 329 14.26 -4.36 -13.99
C GLU A 329 15.30 -3.39 -14.58
N GLU A 330 14.83 -2.26 -15.14
CA GLU A 330 15.69 -1.20 -15.68
C GLU A 330 16.59 -0.59 -14.60
N LEU A 331 16.02 -0.31 -13.41
CA LEU A 331 16.75 0.32 -12.30
C LEU A 331 17.43 -0.70 -11.38
N ALA A 332 17.18 -2.00 -11.53
CA ALA A 332 17.69 -3.03 -10.65
C ALA A 332 19.23 -3.07 -10.66
N ASN A 333 19.81 -2.89 -9.48
CA ASN A 333 21.25 -2.87 -9.26
C ASN A 333 21.69 -3.67 -8.02
N ASN A 334 20.75 -4.40 -7.39
CA ASN A 334 20.99 -5.29 -6.25
C ASN A 334 20.43 -6.70 -6.55
N LYS A 335 21.17 -7.73 -6.18
CA LYS A 335 20.79 -9.14 -6.38
C LYS A 335 20.56 -9.89 -5.07
N SER A 336 20.78 -9.24 -3.94
CA SER A 336 20.66 -9.86 -2.62
C SER A 336 19.50 -9.28 -1.81
N ILE A 337 18.88 -10.12 -1.00
CA ILE A 337 17.88 -9.67 -0.04
C ILE A 337 18.61 -8.87 1.05
N PRO A 338 18.15 -7.67 1.42
CA PRO A 338 18.77 -6.90 2.50
C PRO A 338 18.77 -7.68 3.82
N LEU A 339 19.85 -7.58 4.60
CA LEU A 339 19.99 -8.28 5.90
C LEU A 339 18.84 -7.96 6.87
N ASN A 340 18.28 -6.75 6.78
CA ASN A 340 17.18 -6.27 7.63
C ASN A 340 15.82 -6.28 6.91
N ALA A 341 15.69 -7.09 5.87
CA ALA A 341 14.43 -7.26 5.14
C ALA A 341 13.32 -7.69 6.11
N LYS A 342 12.18 -7.01 6.04
CA LYS A 342 11.02 -7.33 6.85
C LYS A 342 10.16 -8.37 6.15
N PRO A 343 9.55 -9.30 6.90
CA PRO A 343 8.57 -10.22 6.32
C PRO A 343 7.35 -9.45 5.82
N PHE A 344 6.62 -10.06 4.89
CA PHE A 344 5.39 -9.48 4.36
C PHE A 344 4.38 -10.59 4.02
N HIS A 345 3.11 -10.22 4.00
CA HIS A 345 1.99 -11.09 3.62
C HIS A 345 1.41 -10.59 2.30
N LYS A 346 1.52 -11.37 1.23
CA LYS A 346 0.92 -11.03 -0.06
C LYS A 346 -0.48 -11.66 -0.13
N ILE A 347 -1.51 -10.87 0.14
CA ILE A 347 -2.89 -11.34 0.25
C ILE A 347 -3.89 -10.41 -0.46
N LEU A 348 -4.99 -10.98 -0.91
CA LEU A 348 -6.13 -10.25 -1.43
C LEU A 348 -7.21 -10.08 -0.37
N PRO A 349 -8.01 -9.01 -0.43
CA PRO A 349 -9.18 -8.83 0.42
C PRO A 349 -10.16 -10.00 0.32
N LEU A 350 -10.80 -10.37 1.44
CA LEU A 350 -11.75 -11.49 1.50
C LEU A 350 -12.91 -11.32 0.50
N HIS A 351 -13.38 -10.09 0.27
CA HIS A 351 -14.39 -9.81 -0.75
C HIS A 351 -13.97 -10.25 -2.16
N GLU A 352 -12.70 -10.05 -2.52
CA GLU A 352 -12.18 -10.44 -3.83
C GLU A 352 -12.12 -11.96 -3.97
N ILE A 353 -11.73 -12.65 -2.90
CA ILE A 353 -11.70 -14.12 -2.87
C ILE A 353 -13.11 -14.69 -3.00
N ILE A 354 -14.08 -14.14 -2.25
CA ILE A 354 -15.49 -14.57 -2.33
C ILE A 354 -16.08 -14.24 -3.71
N ALA A 355 -15.76 -13.07 -4.27
CA ALA A 355 -16.20 -12.69 -5.61
C ALA A 355 -15.68 -13.66 -6.68
N PHE A 356 -14.41 -14.04 -6.60
CA PHE A 356 -13.79 -15.03 -7.47
C PHE A 356 -14.45 -16.41 -7.30
N TYR A 357 -14.64 -16.87 -6.06
CA TYR A 357 -15.31 -18.12 -5.76
C TYR A 357 -16.73 -18.19 -6.35
N LEU A 358 -17.51 -17.12 -6.19
CA LEU A 358 -18.88 -17.02 -6.70
C LEU A 358 -18.96 -16.66 -8.19
N LYS A 359 -17.83 -16.45 -8.88
CA LYS A 359 -17.75 -15.96 -10.27
C LYS A 359 -18.60 -14.71 -10.52
N THR A 360 -18.47 -13.71 -9.62
CA THR A 360 -19.28 -12.49 -9.65
C THR A 360 -18.43 -11.24 -9.49
N LYS A 361 -19.02 -10.05 -9.71
CA LYS A 361 -18.33 -8.77 -9.46
C LYS A 361 -18.22 -8.51 -7.97
N ILE A 362 -17.14 -7.82 -7.53
CA ILE A 362 -16.85 -7.49 -6.12
C ILE A 362 -17.99 -6.72 -5.41
N ALA A 363 -18.75 -5.91 -6.13
CA ALA A 363 -19.90 -5.18 -5.57
C ALA A 363 -21.22 -6.00 -5.56
N SER A 364 -21.16 -7.30 -5.84
CA SER A 364 -22.36 -8.16 -5.86
C SER A 364 -22.92 -8.35 -4.45
N LYS A 365 -24.25 -8.19 -4.32
CA LYS A 365 -24.97 -8.46 -3.07
C LYS A 365 -24.86 -9.94 -2.60
N LYS A 366 -24.43 -10.86 -3.47
CA LYS A 366 -24.23 -12.29 -3.11
C LYS A 366 -23.05 -12.51 -2.18
N ILE A 367 -22.11 -11.55 -2.09
CA ILE A 367 -20.90 -11.65 -1.27
C ILE A 367 -21.23 -11.41 0.21
N ALA A 368 -22.06 -10.40 0.50
CA ALA A 368 -22.34 -9.95 1.86
C ALA A 368 -22.79 -11.09 2.81
N PRO A 369 -23.72 -12.01 2.44
CA PRO A 369 -24.14 -13.08 3.35
C PRO A 369 -23.00 -13.99 3.81
N ILE A 370 -22.06 -14.31 2.92
CA ILE A 370 -20.90 -15.16 3.25
C ILE A 370 -19.89 -14.34 4.07
N TYR A 371 -19.61 -13.12 3.62
CA TYR A 371 -18.66 -12.22 4.26
C TYR A 371 -19.08 -11.89 5.69
N ASP A 372 -20.31 -11.41 5.88
CA ASP A 372 -20.83 -10.98 7.18
C ASP A 372 -20.87 -12.16 8.18
N LYS A 373 -21.25 -13.35 7.73
CA LYS A 373 -21.22 -14.57 8.56
C LYS A 373 -19.81 -14.91 9.03
N LEU A 374 -18.81 -14.83 8.15
CA LEU A 374 -17.42 -15.07 8.51
C LEU A 374 -16.89 -14.01 9.49
N ILE A 375 -17.23 -12.73 9.28
CA ILE A 375 -16.87 -11.65 10.21
C ILE A 375 -17.53 -11.85 11.59
N GLU A 376 -18.82 -12.17 11.63
CA GLU A 376 -19.53 -12.47 12.88
C GLU A 376 -18.88 -13.63 13.64
N LYS A 377 -18.48 -14.68 12.93
CA LYS A 377 -17.86 -15.87 13.54
C LYS A 377 -16.44 -15.62 14.02
N PHE A 378 -15.63 -14.91 13.26
CA PHE A 378 -14.18 -14.80 13.47
C PHE A 378 -13.71 -13.38 13.85
N GLY A 379 -14.62 -12.44 14.01
CA GLY A 379 -14.36 -11.09 14.51
C GLY A 379 -13.95 -10.06 13.46
N ASN A 380 -12.96 -10.36 12.63
CA ASN A 380 -12.51 -9.44 11.57
C ASN A 380 -11.83 -10.17 10.41
N GLU A 381 -11.65 -9.44 9.29
CA GLU A 381 -11.13 -9.99 8.06
C GLU A 381 -9.68 -10.48 8.16
N PHE A 382 -8.79 -9.69 8.80
CA PHE A 382 -7.39 -10.10 8.94
C PHE A 382 -7.22 -11.34 9.80
N ASN A 383 -8.08 -11.53 10.81
CA ASN A 383 -8.08 -12.79 11.57
C ASN A 383 -8.42 -13.99 10.67
N ILE A 384 -9.42 -13.85 9.80
CA ILE A 384 -9.80 -14.89 8.84
C ILE A 384 -8.66 -15.17 7.85
N LEU A 385 -8.09 -14.12 7.26
CA LEU A 385 -7.08 -14.27 6.22
C LEU A 385 -5.72 -14.77 6.75
N LEU A 386 -5.33 -14.36 7.97
CA LEU A 386 -3.97 -14.57 8.47
C LEU A 386 -3.87 -15.65 9.55
N LYS A 387 -4.91 -15.83 10.41
CA LYS A 387 -4.76 -16.56 11.68
C LYS A 387 -5.65 -17.79 11.82
N VAL A 388 -6.92 -17.75 11.39
CA VAL A 388 -7.87 -18.84 11.61
C VAL A 388 -7.37 -20.16 10.99
N ASP A 389 -7.38 -21.24 11.79
CA ASP A 389 -6.97 -22.58 11.35
C ASP A 389 -7.79 -23.07 10.16
N LYS A 390 -7.14 -23.79 9.23
CA LYS A 390 -7.78 -24.33 8.02
C LYS A 390 -8.97 -25.22 8.34
N ASN A 391 -8.83 -26.12 9.32
CA ASN A 391 -9.90 -27.07 9.65
C ASN A 391 -11.11 -26.36 10.26
N ILE A 392 -10.86 -25.29 11.03
CA ILE A 392 -11.93 -24.44 11.58
C ILE A 392 -12.68 -23.71 10.46
N LEU A 393 -11.96 -23.17 9.46
CA LEU A 393 -12.56 -22.56 8.27
C LEU A 393 -13.40 -23.57 7.48
N ILE A 394 -12.86 -24.76 7.23
CA ILE A 394 -13.58 -25.84 6.53
C ILE A 394 -14.85 -26.22 7.29
N ALA A 395 -14.76 -26.47 8.61
CA ALA A 395 -15.91 -26.86 9.43
C ALA A 395 -17.02 -25.79 9.41
N GLU A 396 -16.67 -24.50 9.38
CA GLU A 396 -17.66 -23.43 9.31
C GLU A 396 -18.29 -23.34 7.91
N LEU A 397 -17.48 -23.35 6.86
CA LEU A 397 -17.93 -23.16 5.48
C LEU A 397 -18.66 -24.36 4.91
N THR A 398 -18.40 -25.59 5.40
CA THR A 398 -19.13 -26.82 5.00
C THR A 398 -20.61 -26.77 5.40
N LYS A 399 -20.97 -26.06 6.47
CA LYS A 399 -22.37 -25.89 6.89
C LYS A 399 -23.24 -25.29 5.79
N ASP A 400 -22.66 -24.43 4.95
CA ASP A 400 -23.31 -23.73 3.83
C ASP A 400 -22.88 -24.26 2.46
N LYS A 401 -22.17 -25.39 2.41
CA LYS A 401 -21.62 -25.98 1.17
C LYS A 401 -20.63 -25.07 0.45
N HIS A 402 -19.81 -24.34 1.21
CA HIS A 402 -18.76 -23.41 0.71
C HIS A 402 -17.35 -23.90 1.07
N GLU A 403 -17.12 -25.19 1.27
CA GLU A 403 -15.83 -25.78 1.70
C GLU A 403 -14.65 -25.37 0.76
N LYS A 404 -14.90 -25.29 -0.55
CA LYS A 404 -13.88 -24.84 -1.52
C LYS A 404 -13.39 -23.40 -1.30
N LEU A 405 -14.20 -22.56 -0.65
CA LEU A 405 -13.78 -21.21 -0.28
C LEU A 405 -12.67 -21.23 0.79
N ALA A 406 -12.69 -22.23 1.69
CA ALA A 406 -11.62 -22.40 2.68
C ALA A 406 -10.26 -22.63 1.99
N ASP A 407 -10.22 -23.47 0.96
CA ASP A 407 -8.97 -23.71 0.21
C ASP A 407 -8.45 -22.43 -0.46
N LEU A 408 -9.35 -21.61 -1.06
CA LEU A 408 -8.97 -20.33 -1.64
C LEU A 408 -8.44 -19.34 -0.60
N ILE A 409 -9.04 -19.29 0.61
CA ILE A 409 -8.54 -18.45 1.70
C ILE A 409 -7.15 -18.89 2.14
N ILE A 410 -6.90 -20.21 2.22
CA ILE A 410 -5.57 -20.74 2.58
C ILE A 410 -4.57 -20.51 1.45
N ASP A 411 -4.94 -20.76 0.18
CA ASP A 411 -4.08 -20.45 -0.98
C ASP A 411 -3.71 -18.97 -1.02
N ASN A 412 -4.64 -18.07 -0.69
CA ASN A 412 -4.38 -16.65 -0.54
C ASN A 412 -3.36 -16.36 0.57
N ARG A 413 -3.54 -16.95 1.74
CA ARG A 413 -2.64 -16.79 2.91
C ARG A 413 -1.18 -17.15 2.59
N ILE A 414 -0.97 -18.20 1.81
CA ILE A 414 0.36 -18.68 1.43
C ILE A 414 0.83 -18.15 0.07
N SER A 415 0.16 -17.12 -0.47
CA SER A 415 0.49 -16.49 -1.76
C SER A 415 0.47 -17.47 -2.95
N ASN A 416 -0.39 -18.48 -2.92
CA ASN A 416 -0.51 -19.53 -3.95
C ASN A 416 -1.63 -19.25 -4.98
N LEU A 417 -2.33 -18.11 -4.87
CA LEU A 417 -3.26 -17.66 -5.88
C LEU A 417 -2.51 -17.14 -7.11
N LYS A 418 -3.04 -17.39 -8.30
CA LYS A 418 -2.43 -16.93 -9.53
C LYS A 418 -3.18 -15.71 -10.06
N VAL A 419 -2.40 -14.70 -10.45
CA VAL A 419 -2.89 -13.45 -11.00
C VAL A 419 -2.46 -13.36 -12.46
N LYS A 420 -3.39 -13.04 -13.36
CA LYS A 420 -3.05 -12.56 -14.70
C LYS A 420 -2.71 -11.07 -14.56
N PRO A 421 -1.47 -10.65 -14.90
CA PRO A 421 -1.02 -9.29 -14.66
C PRO A 421 -1.82 -8.25 -15.45
N GLY A 422 -2.05 -7.10 -14.81
CA GLY A 422 -2.61 -5.94 -15.47
C GLY A 422 -1.58 -5.18 -16.31
N TYR A 423 -2.05 -4.34 -17.23
CA TYR A 423 -1.21 -3.60 -18.17
C TYR A 423 -1.97 -2.41 -18.75
N ASP A 424 -1.28 -1.34 -19.06
CA ASP A 424 -1.77 -0.19 -19.83
C ASP A 424 -3.20 0.29 -19.47
N GLY A 425 -3.51 0.36 -18.17
CA GLY A 425 -4.83 0.76 -17.69
C GLY A 425 -5.82 -0.39 -17.45
N VAL A 426 -5.46 -1.63 -17.80
CA VAL A 426 -6.28 -2.84 -17.56
C VAL A 426 -5.87 -3.47 -16.23
N TYR A 427 -6.84 -3.71 -15.34
CA TYR A 427 -6.58 -4.38 -14.05
C TYR A 427 -6.19 -5.84 -14.24
N GLY A 428 -5.23 -6.30 -13.43
CA GLY A 428 -5.00 -7.72 -13.24
C GLY A 428 -6.17 -8.40 -12.52
N HIS A 429 -6.23 -9.72 -12.61
CA HIS A 429 -7.30 -10.50 -12.00
C HIS A 429 -6.85 -11.94 -11.69
N LEU A 430 -7.54 -12.56 -10.73
CA LEU A 430 -7.34 -13.98 -10.44
C LEU A 430 -7.71 -14.86 -11.63
N VAL A 431 -6.97 -15.96 -11.81
CA VAL A 431 -7.24 -16.97 -12.82
C VAL A 431 -7.40 -18.36 -12.16
N ASP A 432 -8.31 -19.17 -12.69
CA ASP A 432 -8.49 -20.55 -12.25
C ASP A 432 -7.25 -21.39 -12.57
N LYS A 433 -6.90 -22.35 -11.67
CA LYS A 433 -5.77 -23.27 -11.88
C LYS A 433 -5.86 -24.05 -13.21
N GLU A 434 -7.07 -24.33 -13.68
CA GLU A 434 -7.32 -25.04 -14.96
C GLU A 434 -7.06 -24.16 -16.20
N SER A 435 -7.15 -22.84 -16.06
CA SER A 435 -6.87 -21.89 -17.15
C SER A 435 -5.37 -21.70 -17.42
N GLN A 436 -4.51 -22.23 -16.52
CA GLN A 436 -3.04 -22.08 -16.59
C GLN A 436 -2.38 -22.99 -17.63
N ILE A 437 -3.04 -24.06 -18.08
CA ILE A 437 -2.48 -24.99 -19.07
C ILE A 437 -2.54 -24.41 -20.50
N LYS A 438 -3.18 -23.25 -20.67
CA LYS A 438 -3.40 -22.59 -21.99
C LYS A 438 -2.69 -21.22 -22.14
N LEU A 439 -1.88 -20.81 -21.15
CA LEU A 439 -1.04 -19.61 -21.20
C LEU A 439 0.43 -20.00 -21.30
#